data_9f42df424a9878748414f91548b07e47
#
_entry.id   9f42df424a9878748414f91548b07e47
#
_cell.length_a   1.000
_cell.length_b   1.000
_cell.length_c   1.000
_cell.angle_alpha   90.00
_cell.angle_beta   90.00
_cell.angle_gamma   90.00
#
_symmetry.space_group_name_H-M   'P 1'
#
loop_
_entity.id
_entity.type
_entity.pdbx_description
1 polymer ?
#
loop_
_entity_poly.entity_id
_entity_poly.type
_entity_poly.pdbx_seq_one_letter_code
_entity_poly.pdbx_strand_id
1 'polypeptide(L)'
;MVVRHSVNRGKASAMETGAKVAAMRDPEDGPRRLILFLDADLGDSAAQTFPLVEAVMEGRTDCAIAALPRQAGAGGHGFVTRLSRRAIRWATGWEPLQPLSGQRCLSAEAFFDCQPLAHKWGVETGMTIDLLVKGYSVQEVPCDLTHRATGNDMAGYRHRLSQFRDVFLAAATRFVRHVRAPLRLRLAAASKQQPGEVYCLK
;
A
#
# COMPACT_ATOMS: atom_id res chain seq x y z
N MET A 1 -8.92 -21.59 4.42
CA MET A 1 -7.83 -22.30 3.69
C MET A 1 -6.50 -21.63 4.00
N VAL A 2 -5.44 -22.40 4.23
CA VAL A 2 -4.08 -21.89 4.44
C VAL A 2 -3.22 -22.32 3.24
N VAL A 3 -2.47 -21.35 2.67
CA VAL A 3 -1.49 -21.61 1.61
C VAL A 3 -0.10 -21.34 2.18
N ARG A 4 0.78 -22.32 2.12
CA ARG A 4 2.13 -22.23 2.65
C ARG A 4 3.17 -22.30 1.52
N HIS A 5 4.10 -21.36 1.49
CA HIS A 5 5.30 -21.47 0.66
C HIS A 5 6.29 -22.43 1.29
N SER A 6 6.95 -23.27 0.50
CA SER A 6 8.00 -24.18 0.95
C SER A 6 9.23 -23.45 1.51
N VAL A 7 9.47 -22.24 1.00
CA VAL A 7 10.53 -21.33 1.44
C VAL A 7 9.99 -19.91 1.57
N ASN A 8 10.62 -19.10 2.43
CA ASN A 8 10.23 -17.68 2.57
C ASN A 8 10.61 -16.90 1.30
N ARG A 9 9.60 -16.44 0.55
CA ARG A 9 9.74 -15.63 -0.67
C ARG A 9 9.45 -14.14 -0.45
N GLY A 10 9.14 -13.75 0.78
CA GLY A 10 8.82 -12.38 1.16
C GLY A 10 7.36 -11.98 0.94
N LYS A 11 7.02 -10.78 1.45
CA LYS A 11 5.64 -10.25 1.51
C LYS A 11 4.98 -10.18 0.11
N ALA A 12 5.64 -9.58 -0.87
CA ALA A 12 5.10 -9.44 -2.22
C ALA A 12 4.64 -10.79 -2.83
N SER A 13 5.50 -11.82 -2.73
CA SER A 13 5.17 -13.15 -3.25
C SER A 13 4.01 -13.80 -2.49
N ALA A 14 3.90 -13.56 -1.18
CA ALA A 14 2.76 -14.04 -0.39
C ALA A 14 1.46 -13.35 -0.81
N MET A 15 1.49 -12.03 -1.02
CA MET A 15 0.35 -11.24 -1.51
C MET A 15 -0.12 -11.73 -2.89
N GLU A 16 0.82 -11.90 -3.84
CA GLU A 16 0.50 -12.41 -5.18
C GLU A 16 -0.10 -13.82 -5.15
N THR A 17 0.48 -14.72 -4.34
CA THR A 17 -0.05 -16.09 -4.21
C THR A 17 -1.44 -16.09 -3.59
N GLY A 18 -1.64 -15.34 -2.51
CA GLY A 18 -2.94 -15.24 -1.84
C GLY A 18 -4.03 -14.71 -2.77
N ALA A 19 -3.72 -13.64 -3.50
CA ALA A 19 -4.65 -13.04 -4.46
C ALA A 19 -5.00 -13.99 -5.61
N LYS A 20 -4.02 -14.69 -6.18
CA LYS A 20 -4.25 -15.70 -7.23
C LYS A 20 -5.15 -16.83 -6.75
N VAL A 21 -4.89 -17.34 -5.55
CA VAL A 21 -5.73 -18.40 -4.97
C VAL A 21 -7.14 -17.91 -4.65
N ALA A 22 -7.30 -16.65 -4.23
CA ALA A 22 -8.63 -16.07 -4.06
C ALA A 22 -9.37 -15.96 -5.39
N ALA A 23 -8.71 -15.46 -6.44
CA ALA A 23 -9.27 -15.29 -7.77
C ALA A 23 -9.72 -16.62 -8.41
N MET A 24 -9.00 -17.73 -8.15
CA MET A 24 -9.43 -19.07 -8.61
C MET A 24 -10.79 -19.53 -8.05
N ARG A 25 -11.34 -18.81 -7.09
CA ARG A 25 -12.63 -19.09 -6.45
C ARG A 25 -13.69 -18.04 -6.77
N ASP A 26 -13.36 -17.09 -7.62
CA ASP A 26 -14.35 -16.14 -8.12
C ASP A 26 -15.33 -16.87 -9.04
N PRO A 27 -16.62 -16.51 -9.01
CA PRO A 27 -17.59 -17.04 -9.95
C PRO A 27 -17.22 -16.61 -11.38
N GLU A 28 -17.49 -17.47 -12.37
CA GLU A 28 -17.23 -17.17 -13.78
C GLU A 28 -18.04 -15.95 -14.25
N ASP A 29 -19.29 -15.85 -13.82
CA ASP A 29 -20.24 -14.80 -14.20
C ASP A 29 -20.62 -13.92 -12.97
N GLY A 30 -19.65 -13.34 -12.30
CA GLY A 30 -19.96 -12.53 -11.12
C GLY A 30 -18.88 -11.50 -10.78
N PRO A 31 -19.17 -10.63 -9.81
CA PRO A 31 -18.19 -9.65 -9.36
C PRO A 31 -16.98 -10.35 -8.72
N ARG A 32 -15.79 -9.89 -9.07
CA ARG A 32 -14.55 -10.35 -8.45
C ARG A 32 -14.48 -9.92 -6.99
N ARG A 33 -13.85 -10.76 -6.15
CA ARG A 33 -13.63 -10.44 -4.75
C ARG A 33 -12.73 -9.24 -4.60
N LEU A 34 -13.01 -8.43 -3.59
CA LEU A 34 -12.05 -7.45 -3.09
C LEU A 34 -10.89 -8.18 -2.39
N ILE A 35 -9.71 -7.59 -2.46
CA ILE A 35 -8.50 -8.15 -1.85
C ILE A 35 -8.12 -7.27 -0.67
N LEU A 36 -8.23 -7.81 0.55
CA LEU A 36 -7.82 -7.14 1.77
C LEU A 36 -6.50 -7.74 2.28
N PHE A 37 -5.47 -6.90 2.38
CA PHE A 37 -4.20 -7.25 2.99
C PHE A 37 -4.12 -6.72 4.41
N LEU A 38 -3.74 -7.60 5.34
CA LEU A 38 -3.56 -7.28 6.76
C LEU A 38 -2.24 -7.84 7.26
N ASP A 39 -1.56 -7.09 8.11
CA ASP A 39 -0.40 -7.60 8.85
C ASP A 39 -0.88 -8.52 9.99
N ALA A 40 -0.13 -9.59 10.28
CA ALA A 40 -0.56 -10.65 11.21
C ALA A 40 -0.49 -10.24 12.69
N ASP A 41 0.04 -9.06 13.01
CA ASP A 41 0.25 -8.55 14.37
C ASP A 41 -0.85 -7.59 14.87
N LEU A 42 -1.94 -7.43 14.12
CA LEU A 42 -3.06 -6.57 14.47
C LEU A 42 -3.93 -7.12 15.62
N GLY A 43 -3.91 -8.44 15.88
CA GLY A 43 -4.76 -9.06 16.88
C GLY A 43 -6.24 -8.73 16.67
N ASP A 44 -6.94 -8.42 17.76
CA ASP A 44 -8.38 -8.11 17.71
C ASP A 44 -8.71 -6.81 16.98
N SER A 45 -7.74 -5.89 16.83
CA SER A 45 -7.95 -4.65 16.08
C SER A 45 -8.13 -4.88 14.58
N ALA A 46 -7.82 -6.08 14.05
CA ALA A 46 -8.05 -6.42 12.67
C ALA A 46 -9.51 -6.21 12.21
N ALA A 47 -10.48 -6.34 13.13
CA ALA A 47 -11.89 -6.05 12.86
C ALA A 47 -12.14 -4.58 12.48
N GLN A 48 -11.28 -3.65 12.92
CA GLN A 48 -11.37 -2.22 12.62
C GLN A 48 -10.95 -1.86 11.19
N THR A 49 -10.61 -2.85 10.36
CA THR A 49 -10.27 -2.64 8.93
C THR A 49 -11.50 -2.63 8.02
N PHE A 50 -12.70 -2.89 8.55
CA PHE A 50 -13.93 -2.92 7.76
C PHE A 50 -14.18 -1.64 6.93
N PRO A 51 -13.88 -0.42 7.42
CA PRO A 51 -14.01 0.80 6.63
C PRO A 51 -13.20 0.81 5.32
N LEU A 52 -12.08 0.05 5.26
CA LEU A 52 -11.32 -0.13 4.01
C LEU A 52 -12.11 -0.91 2.98
N VAL A 53 -12.81 -1.95 3.43
CA VAL A 53 -13.64 -2.80 2.56
C VAL A 53 -14.83 -2.00 2.05
N GLU A 54 -15.51 -1.25 2.93
CA GLU A 54 -16.64 -0.39 2.56
C GLU A 54 -16.24 0.64 1.49
N ALA A 55 -15.09 1.32 1.68
CA ALA A 55 -14.62 2.33 0.73
C ALA A 55 -14.47 1.79 -0.70
N VAL A 56 -14.00 0.55 -0.85
CA VAL A 56 -13.82 -0.07 -2.17
C VAL A 56 -15.12 -0.72 -2.65
N MET A 57 -15.89 -1.35 -1.77
CA MET A 57 -17.15 -2.02 -2.11
C MET A 57 -18.21 -1.03 -2.62
N GLU A 58 -18.25 0.17 -2.06
CA GLU A 58 -19.14 1.26 -2.48
C GLU A 58 -18.63 2.00 -3.74
N GLY A 59 -17.49 1.60 -4.28
CA GLY A 59 -16.90 2.22 -5.47
C GLY A 59 -16.33 3.63 -5.22
N ARG A 60 -16.11 4.02 -3.96
CA ARG A 60 -15.51 5.33 -3.65
C ARG A 60 -14.06 5.42 -4.10
N THR A 61 -13.32 4.32 -3.99
CA THR A 61 -11.92 4.23 -4.39
C THR A 61 -11.57 2.82 -4.89
N ASP A 62 -10.55 2.71 -5.74
CA ASP A 62 -10.02 1.40 -6.18
C ASP A 62 -9.07 0.79 -5.15
N CYS A 63 -8.46 1.64 -4.30
CA CYS A 63 -7.55 1.22 -3.23
C CYS A 63 -7.75 2.07 -1.97
N ALA A 64 -8.20 1.46 -0.89
CA ALA A 64 -8.27 2.05 0.44
C ALA A 64 -7.04 1.64 1.25
N ILE A 65 -6.36 2.61 1.87
CA ILE A 65 -5.17 2.44 2.71
C ILE A 65 -5.52 2.88 4.13
N ALA A 66 -5.21 2.04 5.13
CA ALA A 66 -5.47 2.42 6.52
C ALA A 66 -4.58 3.60 6.95
N ALA A 67 -5.23 4.68 7.40
CA ALA A 67 -4.60 5.77 8.11
C ALA A 67 -4.75 5.53 9.61
N LEU A 68 -3.63 5.19 10.25
CA LEU A 68 -3.57 4.86 11.68
C LEU A 68 -3.51 6.14 12.53
N PRO A 69 -4.11 6.14 13.71
CA PRO A 69 -3.92 7.24 14.67
C PRO A 69 -2.43 7.46 14.97
N ARG A 70 -2.03 8.70 15.22
CA ARG A 70 -0.66 9.00 15.63
C ARG A 70 -0.39 8.35 16.97
N GLN A 71 0.40 7.28 17.00
CA GLN A 71 0.86 6.68 18.26
C GLN A 71 1.96 7.55 18.87
N ALA A 72 1.75 7.99 20.11
CA ALA A 72 2.77 8.66 20.90
C ALA A 72 3.94 7.68 21.13
N GLY A 73 5.16 8.06 20.76
CA GLY A 73 6.36 7.23 20.94
C GLY A 73 6.81 6.42 19.71
N ALA A 74 6.15 6.49 18.56
CA ALA A 74 6.61 5.89 17.32
C ALA A 74 7.83 6.64 16.74
N GLY A 75 8.92 6.74 17.52
CA GLY A 75 10.18 7.31 17.10
C GLY A 75 10.95 6.34 16.20
N GLY A 76 11.30 6.76 14.98
CA GLY A 76 12.24 6.03 14.14
C GLY A 76 11.87 5.83 12.67
N HIS A 77 10.66 6.09 12.26
CA HIS A 77 10.20 5.88 10.87
C HIS A 77 10.44 7.07 9.93
N GLY A 78 11.03 8.17 10.41
CA GLY A 78 11.12 9.44 9.69
C GLY A 78 11.80 9.37 8.31
N PHE A 79 12.88 8.60 8.15
CA PHE A 79 13.64 8.58 6.90
C PHE A 79 12.98 7.70 5.82
N VAL A 80 12.52 6.50 6.18
CA VAL A 80 11.88 5.57 5.24
C VAL A 80 10.55 6.14 4.78
N THR A 81 9.74 6.65 5.71
CA THR A 81 8.47 7.31 5.40
C THR A 81 8.65 8.54 4.51
N ARG A 82 9.67 9.38 4.80
CA ARG A 82 9.98 10.55 3.97
C ARG A 82 10.43 10.16 2.57
N LEU A 83 11.25 9.11 2.45
CA LEU A 83 11.69 8.60 1.15
C LEU A 83 10.48 8.10 0.34
N SER A 84 9.64 7.26 0.93
CA SER A 84 8.43 6.74 0.28
C SER A 84 7.50 7.87 -0.15
N ARG A 85 7.19 8.81 0.75
CA ARG A 85 6.34 9.98 0.46
C ARG A 85 6.90 10.82 -0.69
N ARG A 86 8.23 11.09 -0.69
CA ARG A 86 8.87 11.83 -1.78
C ARG A 86 8.81 11.09 -3.12
N ALA A 87 9.00 9.77 -3.12
CA ALA A 87 8.91 8.95 -4.32
C ALA A 87 7.49 8.96 -4.90
N ILE A 88 6.47 8.78 -4.06
CA ILE A 88 5.07 8.85 -4.47
C ILE A 88 4.74 10.24 -5.01
N ARG A 89 5.07 11.30 -4.26
CA ARG A 89 4.84 12.68 -4.69
C ARG A 89 5.54 13.00 -6.02
N TRP A 90 6.77 12.54 -6.17
CA TRP A 90 7.51 12.74 -7.43
C TRP A 90 6.79 12.09 -8.62
N ALA A 91 6.27 10.86 -8.45
CA ALA A 91 5.65 10.10 -9.52
C ALA A 91 4.22 10.55 -9.82
N THR A 92 3.45 10.96 -8.80
CA THR A 92 2.00 11.11 -8.87
C THR A 92 1.47 12.49 -8.45
N GLY A 93 2.27 13.30 -7.75
CA GLY A 93 1.82 14.54 -7.12
C GLY A 93 1.16 14.34 -5.75
N TRP A 94 0.76 13.11 -5.40
CA TRP A 94 0.11 12.80 -4.14
C TRP A 94 1.09 12.78 -2.97
N GLU A 95 0.67 13.33 -1.84
CA GLU A 95 1.44 13.34 -0.59
C GLU A 95 0.71 12.53 0.49
N PRO A 96 0.92 11.21 0.58
CA PRO A 96 0.24 10.36 1.54
C PRO A 96 0.67 10.65 2.98
N LEU A 97 -0.26 10.49 3.93
CA LEU A 97 0.02 10.56 5.36
C LEU A 97 0.80 9.32 5.81
N GLN A 98 0.38 8.14 5.35
CA GLN A 98 0.95 6.84 5.74
C GLN A 98 1.35 5.97 4.55
N PRO A 99 2.40 6.36 3.80
CA PRO A 99 2.80 5.71 2.55
C PRO A 99 3.23 4.25 2.71
N LEU A 100 3.56 3.81 3.93
CA LEU A 100 4.07 2.48 4.25
C LEU A 100 3.02 1.60 4.96
N SER A 101 1.77 2.06 5.08
CA SER A 101 0.70 1.23 5.65
C SER A 101 0.51 -0.03 4.81
N GLY A 102 0.60 -1.20 5.46
CA GLY A 102 0.42 -2.51 4.85
C GLY A 102 -1.04 -2.95 4.78
N GLN A 103 -1.91 -2.32 5.59
CA GLN A 103 -3.34 -2.61 5.64
C GLN A 103 -4.03 -1.88 4.49
N ARG A 104 -4.47 -2.67 3.48
CA ARG A 104 -5.04 -2.14 2.24
C ARG A 104 -6.14 -3.04 1.72
N CYS A 105 -7.22 -2.43 1.25
CA CYS A 105 -8.24 -3.10 0.46
C CYS A 105 -8.19 -2.58 -0.98
N LEU A 106 -8.23 -3.48 -1.96
CA LEU A 106 -8.19 -3.15 -3.38
C LEU A 106 -9.24 -3.92 -4.17
N SER A 107 -9.69 -3.34 -5.29
CA SER A 107 -10.34 -4.13 -6.33
C SER A 107 -9.37 -5.16 -6.92
N ALA A 108 -9.88 -6.30 -7.39
CA ALA A 108 -9.05 -7.33 -8.00
C ALA A 108 -8.30 -6.80 -9.24
N GLU A 109 -8.99 -6.00 -10.07
CA GLU A 109 -8.41 -5.37 -11.25
C GLU A 109 -7.21 -4.52 -10.88
N ALA A 110 -7.37 -3.60 -9.93
CA ALA A 110 -6.31 -2.71 -9.47
C ALA A 110 -5.11 -3.49 -8.95
N PHE A 111 -5.34 -4.57 -8.17
CA PHE A 111 -4.25 -5.39 -7.67
C PHE A 111 -3.50 -6.14 -8.77
N PHE A 112 -4.21 -6.80 -9.68
CA PHE A 112 -3.57 -7.58 -10.74
C PHE A 112 -2.84 -6.68 -11.74
N ASP A 113 -3.34 -5.49 -11.99
CA ASP A 113 -2.66 -4.50 -12.84
C ASP A 113 -1.37 -3.95 -12.22
N CYS A 114 -1.22 -3.94 -10.89
CA CYS A 114 0.02 -3.52 -10.23
C CYS A 114 1.17 -4.50 -10.35
N GLN A 115 0.94 -5.70 -10.87
CA GLN A 115 2.00 -6.71 -10.96
C GLN A 115 3.00 -6.42 -12.08
N PRO A 116 4.27 -6.81 -11.94
CA PRO A 116 4.87 -7.45 -10.75
C PRO A 116 5.06 -6.46 -9.60
N LEU A 117 4.78 -6.91 -8.38
CA LEU A 117 4.95 -6.09 -7.19
C LEU A 117 6.43 -5.81 -6.90
N ALA A 118 6.71 -4.67 -6.27
CA ALA A 118 8.05 -4.40 -5.76
C ALA A 118 8.42 -5.38 -4.64
N HIS A 119 9.71 -5.70 -4.53
CA HIS A 119 10.17 -6.68 -3.56
C HIS A 119 10.12 -6.16 -2.12
N LYS A 120 9.86 -7.07 -1.19
CA LYS A 120 9.96 -6.86 0.28
C LYS A 120 9.23 -5.60 0.74
N TRP A 121 9.95 -4.71 1.47
CA TRP A 121 9.42 -3.46 2.04
C TRP A 121 9.16 -2.34 1.03
N GLY A 122 9.47 -2.56 -0.23
CA GLY A 122 9.16 -1.61 -1.30
C GLY A 122 7.75 -1.78 -1.87
N VAL A 123 7.03 -2.83 -1.47
CA VAL A 123 5.74 -3.21 -2.07
C VAL A 123 4.70 -2.10 -1.93
N GLU A 124 4.57 -1.49 -0.76
CA GLU A 124 3.57 -0.45 -0.50
C GLU A 124 3.81 0.80 -1.33
N THR A 125 5.08 1.27 -1.34
CA THR A 125 5.49 2.43 -2.15
C THR A 125 5.28 2.18 -3.63
N GLY A 126 5.73 1.02 -4.09
CA GLY A 126 5.63 0.63 -5.49
C GLY A 126 4.19 0.52 -5.96
N MET A 127 3.37 -0.21 -5.23
CA MET A 127 1.95 -0.39 -5.54
C MET A 127 1.21 0.94 -5.61
N THR A 128 1.46 1.85 -4.66
CA THR A 128 0.81 3.18 -4.66
C THR A 128 1.17 3.98 -5.91
N ILE A 129 2.45 3.98 -6.32
CA ILE A 129 2.88 4.65 -7.55
C ILE A 129 2.22 4.03 -8.78
N ASP A 130 2.28 2.69 -8.88
CA ASP A 130 1.78 1.97 -10.05
C ASP A 130 0.27 2.13 -10.22
N LEU A 131 -0.51 2.05 -9.13
CA LEU A 131 -1.95 2.30 -9.13
C LEU A 131 -2.29 3.68 -9.69
N LEU A 132 -1.74 4.71 -9.07
CA LEU A 132 -2.05 6.10 -9.44
C LEU A 132 -1.61 6.42 -10.87
N VAL A 133 -0.42 5.97 -11.30
CA VAL A 133 0.06 6.19 -12.67
C VAL A 133 -0.81 5.48 -13.71
N LYS A 134 -1.38 4.34 -13.36
CA LYS A 134 -2.34 3.62 -14.21
C LYS A 134 -3.75 4.20 -14.17
N GLY A 135 -3.98 5.20 -13.32
CA GLY A 135 -5.24 5.96 -13.24
C GLY A 135 -6.28 5.35 -12.29
N TYR A 136 -5.86 4.43 -11.42
CA TYR A 136 -6.66 3.99 -10.28
C TYR A 136 -6.70 5.07 -9.21
N SER A 137 -7.79 5.09 -8.46
CA SER A 137 -7.98 5.99 -7.33
C SER A 137 -7.46 5.37 -6.03
N VAL A 138 -6.96 6.21 -5.13
CA VAL A 138 -6.44 5.80 -3.82
C VAL A 138 -7.02 6.71 -2.74
N GLN A 139 -7.39 6.15 -1.59
CA GLN A 139 -7.90 6.88 -0.43
C GLN A 139 -7.23 6.40 0.85
N GLU A 140 -6.79 7.34 1.71
CA GLU A 140 -6.42 7.03 3.09
C GLU A 140 -7.65 7.09 3.98
N VAL A 141 -8.02 5.95 4.58
CA VAL A 141 -9.23 5.79 5.40
C VAL A 141 -8.80 5.64 6.86
N PRO A 142 -9.31 6.48 7.78
CA PRO A 142 -9.02 6.34 9.20
C PRO A 142 -9.45 4.98 9.73
N CYS A 143 -8.52 4.27 10.39
CA CYS A 143 -8.77 2.99 11.04
C CYS A 143 -8.14 2.99 12.43
N ASP A 144 -8.87 2.54 13.44
CA ASP A 144 -8.37 2.44 14.81
C ASP A 144 -7.64 1.10 15.01
N LEU A 145 -6.43 1.03 14.45
CA LEU A 145 -5.61 -0.18 14.48
C LEU A 145 -4.46 -0.02 15.47
N THR A 146 -4.18 -1.08 16.20
CA THR A 146 -3.05 -1.17 17.13
C THR A 146 -2.04 -2.19 16.64
N HIS A 147 -0.79 -1.77 16.48
CA HIS A 147 0.32 -2.68 16.22
C HIS A 147 1.06 -3.03 17.50
N ARG A 148 1.58 -4.24 17.58
CA ARG A 148 2.51 -4.61 18.62
C ARG A 148 3.76 -3.73 18.53
N ALA A 149 4.10 -2.99 19.57
CA ALA A 149 5.27 -2.12 19.61
C ALA A 149 6.55 -2.94 19.39
N THR A 150 7.29 -2.66 18.31
CA THR A 150 8.63 -3.23 18.09
C THR A 150 9.67 -2.41 18.83
N GLY A 151 10.52 -3.10 19.60
CA GLY A 151 11.56 -2.48 20.41
C GLY A 151 12.63 -1.69 19.62
N ASN A 152 13.32 -0.80 20.32
CA ASN A 152 14.44 0.03 19.80
C ASN A 152 15.81 -0.65 20.00
N ASP A 153 15.99 -1.89 19.59
CA ASP A 153 17.23 -2.64 19.69
C ASP A 153 18.07 -2.62 18.38
N MET A 154 19.26 -3.24 18.44
CA MET A 154 20.16 -3.36 17.27
C MET A 154 19.51 -4.12 16.10
N ALA A 155 18.61 -5.06 16.39
CA ALA A 155 17.84 -5.78 15.37
C ALA A 155 16.89 -4.82 14.65
N GLY A 156 16.27 -3.88 15.36
CA GLY A 156 15.44 -2.81 14.81
C GLY A 156 16.21 -1.86 13.88
N TYR A 157 17.51 -1.59 14.15
CA TYR A 157 18.33 -0.74 13.28
C TYR A 157 18.63 -1.44 11.93
N ARG A 158 19.04 -2.72 11.96
CA ARG A 158 19.27 -3.51 10.73
C ARG A 158 17.99 -3.67 9.92
N HIS A 159 16.86 -3.83 10.59
CA HIS A 159 15.55 -3.91 9.98
C HIS A 159 15.19 -2.60 9.24
N ARG A 160 15.39 -1.44 9.88
CA ARG A 160 15.14 -0.13 9.28
C ARG A 160 16.05 0.15 8.07
N LEU A 161 17.31 -0.27 8.12
CA LEU A 161 18.22 -0.15 6.98
C LEU A 161 17.78 -1.00 5.80
N SER A 162 17.31 -2.22 6.06
CA SER A 162 16.72 -3.09 5.03
C SER A 162 15.47 -2.47 4.41
N GLN A 163 14.57 -1.92 5.23
CA GLN A 163 13.39 -1.21 4.76
C GLN A 163 13.77 -0.01 3.87
N PHE A 164 14.73 0.80 4.30
CA PHE A 164 15.21 1.95 3.52
C PHE A 164 15.72 1.52 2.15
N ARG A 165 16.58 0.49 2.11
CA ARG A 165 17.14 -0.06 0.86
C ARG A 165 16.02 -0.53 -0.07
N ASP A 166 15.05 -1.27 0.43
CA ASP A 166 14.01 -1.88 -0.39
C ASP A 166 13.04 -0.81 -0.94
N VAL A 167 12.68 0.19 -0.13
CA VAL A 167 11.89 1.35 -0.58
C VAL A 167 12.68 2.19 -1.59
N PHE A 168 13.98 2.38 -1.37
CA PHE A 168 14.85 3.08 -2.33
C PHE A 168 14.90 2.35 -3.67
N LEU A 169 15.09 1.02 -3.67
CA LEU A 169 15.11 0.22 -4.89
C LEU A 169 13.77 0.26 -5.63
N ALA A 170 12.65 0.21 -4.90
CA ALA A 170 11.32 0.35 -5.49
C ALA A 170 11.13 1.71 -6.16
N ALA A 171 11.58 2.80 -5.51
CA ALA A 171 11.53 4.15 -6.05
C ALA A 171 12.49 4.33 -7.24
N ALA A 172 13.75 3.87 -7.10
CA ALA A 172 14.76 3.96 -8.16
C ALA A 172 14.37 3.19 -9.42
N THR A 173 13.80 1.99 -9.28
CA THR A 173 13.31 1.21 -10.42
C THR A 173 12.24 1.98 -11.19
N ARG A 174 11.29 2.62 -10.50
CA ARG A 174 10.25 3.43 -11.13
C ARG A 174 10.79 4.71 -11.72
N PHE A 175 11.76 5.31 -11.09
CA PHE A 175 12.48 6.47 -11.63
C PHE A 175 13.16 6.13 -12.94
N VAL A 176 13.97 5.07 -13.00
CA VAL A 176 14.70 4.64 -14.21
C VAL A 176 13.74 4.22 -15.33
N ARG A 177 12.64 3.58 -14.98
CA ARG A 177 11.60 3.16 -15.94
C ARG A 177 10.65 4.29 -16.34
N HIS A 178 10.86 5.52 -15.86
CA HIS A 178 9.99 6.67 -16.08
C HIS A 178 8.52 6.42 -15.70
N VAL A 179 8.27 5.60 -14.68
CA VAL A 179 6.92 5.34 -14.15
C VAL A 179 6.46 6.55 -13.37
N ARG A 180 5.88 7.51 -14.07
CA ARG A 180 5.30 8.73 -13.49
C ARG A 180 4.22 9.31 -14.39
N ALA A 181 3.25 9.96 -13.78
CA ALA A 181 2.23 10.68 -14.54
C ALA A 181 2.77 11.97 -15.18
N PRO A 182 2.17 12.44 -16.26
CA PRO A 182 2.49 13.73 -16.87
C PRO A 182 2.44 14.87 -15.87
N LEU A 183 3.36 15.84 -15.97
CA LEU A 183 3.49 16.93 -15.00
C LEU A 183 2.18 17.71 -14.82
N ARG A 184 1.47 18.02 -15.89
CA ARG A 184 0.19 18.74 -15.86
C ARG A 184 -0.86 18.03 -14.99
N LEU A 185 -0.97 16.69 -15.10
CA LEU A 185 -1.91 15.90 -14.32
C LEU A 185 -1.52 15.87 -12.85
N ARG A 186 -0.23 15.69 -12.55
CA ARG A 186 0.27 15.71 -11.17
C ARG A 186 0.00 17.04 -10.48
N LEU A 187 0.22 18.17 -11.16
CA LEU A 187 -0.02 19.49 -10.59
C LEU A 187 -1.53 19.74 -10.40
N ALA A 188 -2.35 19.40 -11.39
CA ALA A 188 -3.80 19.55 -11.29
C ALA A 188 -4.42 18.66 -10.17
N ALA A 189 -3.96 17.43 -10.03
CA ALA A 189 -4.45 16.56 -8.97
C ALA A 189 -3.93 16.98 -7.58
N ALA A 190 -2.65 17.37 -7.48
CA ALA A 190 -2.07 17.84 -6.23
C ALA A 190 -2.72 19.10 -5.68
N SER A 191 -3.18 20.02 -6.55
CA SER A 191 -3.88 21.24 -6.12
C SER A 191 -5.26 20.97 -5.51
N LYS A 192 -5.85 19.81 -5.77
CA LYS A 192 -7.17 19.39 -5.26
C LYS A 192 -7.05 18.39 -4.09
N GLN A 193 -5.83 18.00 -3.73
CA GLN A 193 -5.63 17.03 -2.66
C GLN A 193 -6.15 17.57 -1.32
N GLN A 194 -6.97 16.76 -0.66
CA GLN A 194 -7.39 16.96 0.72
C GLN A 194 -7.12 15.68 1.54
N PRO A 195 -6.75 15.80 2.83
CA PRO A 195 -6.52 14.65 3.68
C PRO A 195 -7.79 13.79 3.83
N GLY A 196 -7.67 12.49 3.63
CA GLY A 196 -8.77 11.53 3.74
C GLY A 196 -9.71 11.47 2.53
N GLU A 197 -9.57 12.38 1.57
CA GLU A 197 -10.33 12.32 0.31
C GLU A 197 -9.66 11.39 -0.71
N VAL A 198 -10.48 10.99 -1.68
CA VAL A 198 -10.01 10.14 -2.80
C VAL A 198 -9.06 10.95 -3.68
N TYR A 199 -7.90 10.36 -3.97
CA TYR A 199 -6.93 10.92 -4.90
C TYR A 199 -6.89 10.11 -6.19
N CYS A 200 -7.01 10.79 -7.32
CA CYS A 200 -6.91 10.21 -8.66
C CYS A 200 -6.21 11.20 -9.60
N LEU A 201 -5.54 10.66 -10.63
CA LEU A 201 -4.87 11.46 -11.68
C LEU A 201 -5.73 11.72 -12.92
N LYS A 202 -6.95 11.18 -12.93
CA LYS A 202 -7.91 11.41 -14.02
C LYS A 202 -8.74 12.66 -13.80
#